data_05ed3508fecf0e152851759afb9de9bc
#
_entry.id   05ed3508fecf0e152851759afb9de9bc
#
_cell.length_a   1.000
_cell.length_b   1.000
_cell.length_c   1.000
_cell.angle_alpha   90.00
_cell.angle_beta   90.00
_cell.angle_gamma   90.00
#
_symmetry.space_group_name_H-M   'P 1'
#
loop_
_entity.id
_entity.type
_entity.pdbx_description
1 polymer ?
#
loop_
_entity_poly.entity_id
_entity_poly.type
_entity_poly.pdbx_seq_one_letter_code
_entity_poly.pdbx_strand_id
1 'polypeptide(L)'
;FCDTDFKSYREMTVDDIISAISKWKKAGFVVLTGGEPTLQVDDILIDALHASGFYVAMESNGTRVPPQNLDWLTVSPKGSVVVTKCNELKCIFDGESMVDDAGIQADYYYLQPCDVGDKVKNQVILQACISYILSHPKWRLSLQTHKMIGIQ
;
A
#
# COMPACT_ATOMS: atom_id res chain seq x y z
N PHE A 1 -13.18 8.28 -2.51
CA PHE A 1 -12.51 7.43 -1.54
C PHE A 1 -10.99 7.31 -1.79
N CYS A 2 -10.53 7.58 -3.00
CA CYS A 2 -9.10 7.59 -3.35
C CYS A 2 -8.67 9.03 -3.62
N ASP A 3 -7.58 9.46 -2.99
CA ASP A 3 -7.00 10.81 -3.12
C ASP A 3 -5.98 10.91 -4.27
N THR A 4 -5.78 9.82 -5.02
CA THR A 4 -4.87 9.80 -6.17
C THR A 4 -5.46 10.58 -7.36
N ASP A 5 -4.71 11.55 -7.89
CA ASP A 5 -5.04 12.23 -9.15
C ASP A 5 -4.65 11.35 -10.35
N PHE A 6 -5.63 10.96 -11.16
CA PHE A 6 -5.42 10.19 -12.40
C PHE A 6 -5.45 11.05 -13.67
N LYS A 7 -5.62 12.38 -13.54
CA LYS A 7 -5.78 13.26 -14.69
C LYS A 7 -4.46 13.71 -15.29
N SER A 8 -3.42 13.81 -14.46
CA SER A 8 -2.09 14.17 -14.90
C SER A 8 -1.16 12.95 -14.79
N TYR A 9 -0.54 12.58 -15.90
CA TYR A 9 0.44 11.50 -15.96
C TYR A 9 1.57 11.87 -16.93
N ARG A 10 2.70 11.21 -16.77
CA ARG A 10 3.83 11.25 -17.68
C ARG A 10 4.23 9.84 -18.05
N GLU A 11 4.29 9.56 -19.33
CA GLU A 11 4.88 8.32 -19.83
C GLU A 11 6.41 8.39 -19.68
N MET A 12 6.99 7.31 -19.16
CA MET A 12 8.43 7.19 -18.94
C MET A 12 8.89 5.79 -19.32
N THR A 13 10.04 5.72 -19.96
CA THR A 13 10.74 4.44 -20.18
C THR A 13 11.38 3.97 -18.87
N VAL A 14 11.80 2.70 -18.81
CA VAL A 14 12.54 2.17 -17.66
C VAL A 14 13.79 3.02 -17.39
N ASP A 15 14.55 3.38 -18.44
CA ASP A 15 15.75 4.21 -18.30
C ASP A 15 15.44 5.62 -17.76
N ASP A 16 14.32 6.21 -18.19
CA ASP A 16 13.87 7.51 -17.67
C ASP A 16 13.54 7.42 -16.17
N ILE A 17 12.87 6.34 -15.74
CA ILE A 17 12.53 6.11 -14.34
C ILE A 17 13.82 5.97 -13.52
N ILE A 18 14.73 5.09 -13.93
CA ILE A 18 16.01 4.87 -13.26
C ILE A 18 16.81 6.18 -13.17
N SER A 19 16.89 6.94 -14.27
CA SER A 19 17.56 8.24 -14.30
C SER A 19 16.93 9.24 -13.31
N ALA A 20 15.59 9.31 -13.28
CA ALA A 20 14.87 10.24 -12.40
C ALA A 20 15.09 9.94 -10.91
N ILE A 21 15.18 8.66 -10.51
CA ILE A 21 15.36 8.26 -9.11
C ILE A 21 16.81 8.13 -8.68
N SER A 22 17.77 8.15 -9.62
CA SER A 22 19.20 7.95 -9.36
C SER A 22 19.77 8.91 -8.31
N LYS A 23 19.25 10.14 -8.24
CA LYS A 23 19.60 11.15 -7.23
C LYS A 23 19.27 10.72 -5.79
N TRP A 24 18.33 9.77 -5.64
CA TRP A 24 17.88 9.23 -4.36
C TRP A 24 18.50 7.87 -4.03
N LYS A 25 19.50 7.43 -4.78
CA LYS A 25 20.13 6.11 -4.63
C LYS A 25 20.55 5.77 -3.20
N LYS A 26 20.92 6.78 -2.41
CA LYS A 26 21.26 6.59 -0.98
C LYS A 26 20.08 6.11 -0.12
N ALA A 27 18.86 6.28 -0.57
CA ALA A 27 17.69 5.74 0.13
C ALA A 27 17.64 4.21 0.07
N GLY A 28 18.16 3.59 -1.01
CA GLY A 28 18.22 2.14 -1.18
C GLY A 28 16.86 1.45 -1.28
N PHE A 29 15.76 2.22 -1.32
CA PHE A 29 14.39 1.70 -1.21
C PHE A 29 13.47 2.46 -2.16
N VAL A 30 12.63 1.73 -2.90
CA VAL A 30 11.60 2.27 -3.79
C VAL A 30 10.27 1.64 -3.43
N VAL A 31 9.22 2.46 -3.33
CA VAL A 31 7.84 2.01 -3.21
C VAL A 31 7.09 2.33 -4.50
N LEU A 32 6.60 1.29 -5.17
CA LEU A 32 5.73 1.41 -6.33
C LEU A 32 4.29 1.53 -5.84
N THR A 33 3.72 2.69 -6.05
CA THR A 33 2.38 3.04 -5.59
C THR A 33 1.68 3.91 -6.64
N GLY A 34 0.58 4.56 -6.30
CA GLY A 34 -0.17 5.42 -7.20
C GLY A 34 -1.55 4.85 -7.45
N GLY A 35 -2.06 4.78 -8.69
CA GLY A 35 -3.34 4.14 -9.00
C GLY A 35 -3.34 2.66 -8.60
N GLU A 36 -3.17 1.79 -9.57
CA GLU A 36 -2.88 0.37 -9.34
C GLU A 36 -1.61 0.01 -10.12
N PRO A 37 -0.46 -0.18 -9.42
CA PRO A 37 0.82 -0.37 -10.09
C PRO A 37 0.88 -1.64 -10.95
N THR A 38 0.14 -2.69 -10.60
CA THR A 38 0.09 -3.94 -11.38
C THR A 38 -0.52 -3.78 -12.78
N LEU A 39 -1.05 -2.59 -13.12
CA LEU A 39 -1.49 -2.26 -14.47
C LEU A 39 -0.33 -1.93 -15.41
N GLN A 40 0.83 -1.51 -14.87
CA GLN A 40 1.92 -0.91 -15.64
C GLN A 40 3.28 -1.54 -15.32
N VAL A 41 3.47 -2.01 -14.09
CA VAL A 41 4.75 -2.55 -13.62
C VAL A 41 4.89 -4.00 -14.06
N ASP A 42 6.04 -4.31 -14.65
CA ASP A 42 6.46 -5.65 -15.07
C ASP A 42 7.79 -6.04 -14.41
N ASP A 43 8.22 -7.29 -14.64
CA ASP A 43 9.47 -7.82 -14.10
C ASP A 43 10.69 -7.07 -14.65
N ILE A 44 10.60 -6.47 -15.85
CA ILE A 44 11.72 -5.72 -16.49
C ILE A 44 12.03 -4.47 -15.66
N LEU A 45 11.01 -3.73 -15.25
CA LEU A 45 11.20 -2.55 -14.40
C LEU A 45 11.78 -2.94 -13.03
N ILE A 46 11.26 -4.03 -12.42
CA ILE A 46 11.76 -4.51 -11.11
C ILE A 46 13.23 -4.91 -11.21
N ASP A 47 13.61 -5.67 -12.25
CA ASP A 47 15.00 -6.08 -12.47
C ASP A 47 15.94 -4.89 -12.67
N ALA A 48 15.51 -3.85 -13.40
CA ALA A 48 16.28 -2.63 -13.60
C ALA A 48 16.46 -1.84 -12.28
N LEU A 49 15.43 -1.82 -11.43
CA LEU A 49 15.50 -1.21 -10.09
C LEU A 49 16.50 -1.98 -9.20
N HIS A 50 16.44 -3.31 -9.20
CA HIS A 50 17.40 -4.16 -8.48
C HIS A 50 18.83 -3.97 -9.00
N ALA A 51 19.03 -3.97 -10.32
CA ALA A 51 20.35 -3.69 -10.93
C ALA A 51 20.90 -2.32 -10.54
N SER A 52 20.02 -1.36 -10.25
CA SER A 52 20.37 -0.03 -9.73
C SER A 52 20.60 0.01 -8.22
N GLY A 53 20.42 -1.12 -7.51
CA GLY A 53 20.71 -1.27 -6.09
C GLY A 53 19.56 -0.87 -5.17
N PHE A 54 18.31 -0.88 -5.65
CA PHE A 54 17.13 -0.61 -4.83
C PHE A 54 16.46 -1.90 -4.34
N TYR A 55 15.98 -1.89 -3.12
CA TYR A 55 14.96 -2.79 -2.60
C TYR A 55 13.60 -2.30 -3.09
N VAL A 56 12.78 -3.17 -3.66
CA VAL A 56 11.55 -2.77 -4.35
C VAL A 56 10.31 -3.30 -3.63
N ALA A 57 9.52 -2.38 -3.09
CA ALA A 57 8.22 -2.66 -2.50
C ALA A 57 7.10 -2.17 -3.43
N MET A 58 5.93 -2.82 -3.34
CA MET A 58 4.73 -2.43 -4.06
C MET A 58 3.53 -2.36 -3.12
N GLU A 59 2.69 -1.34 -3.30
CA GLU A 59 1.34 -1.26 -2.71
C GLU A 59 0.28 -1.51 -3.79
N SER A 60 -0.49 -2.58 -3.67
CA SER A 60 -1.51 -3.00 -4.64
C SER A 60 -2.88 -3.16 -4.00
N ASN A 61 -3.94 -3.04 -4.78
CA ASN A 61 -5.31 -3.36 -4.36
C ASN A 61 -5.63 -4.86 -4.41
N GLY A 62 -4.70 -5.70 -4.88
CA GLY A 62 -4.83 -7.16 -4.94
C GLY A 62 -5.70 -7.70 -6.07
N THR A 63 -6.21 -6.86 -6.99
CA THR A 63 -7.11 -7.29 -8.08
C THR A 63 -6.38 -7.92 -9.27
N ARG A 64 -5.05 -7.90 -9.27
CA ARG A 64 -4.19 -8.49 -10.29
C ARG A 64 -3.00 -9.21 -9.65
N VAL A 65 -2.46 -10.18 -10.37
CA VAL A 65 -1.23 -10.87 -9.96
C VAL A 65 -0.05 -9.90 -10.11
N PRO A 66 0.71 -9.63 -9.04
CA PRO A 66 1.87 -8.75 -9.09
C PRO A 66 3.08 -9.45 -9.75
N PRO A 67 4.11 -8.70 -10.18
CA PRO A 67 5.40 -9.25 -10.54
C PRO A 67 5.97 -10.16 -9.46
N GLN A 68 6.67 -11.23 -9.86
CA GLN A 68 7.13 -12.27 -8.94
C GLN A 68 8.44 -11.92 -8.21
N ASN A 69 9.19 -10.96 -8.75
CA ASN A 69 10.51 -10.55 -8.28
C ASN A 69 10.48 -9.33 -7.34
N LEU A 70 9.30 -9.00 -6.75
CA LEU A 70 9.20 -7.98 -5.71
C LEU A 70 9.85 -8.45 -4.40
N ASP A 71 10.51 -7.52 -3.71
CA ASP A 71 11.04 -7.78 -2.36
C ASP A 71 9.96 -7.69 -1.29
N TRP A 72 8.96 -6.82 -1.50
CA TRP A 72 7.85 -6.62 -0.57
C TRP A 72 6.56 -6.30 -1.28
N LEU A 73 5.50 -6.99 -0.92
CA LEU A 73 4.15 -6.73 -1.39
C LEU A 73 3.23 -6.35 -0.23
N THR A 74 2.67 -5.15 -0.29
CA THR A 74 1.55 -4.71 0.55
C THR A 74 0.27 -4.79 -0.25
N VAL A 75 -0.75 -5.46 0.28
CA VAL A 75 -2.07 -5.53 -0.33
C VAL A 75 -3.08 -4.76 0.52
N SER A 76 -3.77 -3.82 -0.12
CA SER A 76 -4.94 -3.12 0.44
C SER A 76 -6.18 -3.53 -0.36
N PRO A 77 -6.92 -4.57 0.06
CA PRO A 77 -7.97 -5.18 -0.76
C PRO A 77 -9.04 -4.19 -1.20
N LYS A 78 -9.35 -4.18 -2.51
CA LYS A 78 -10.46 -3.41 -3.08
C LYS A 78 -11.17 -4.26 -4.13
N GLY A 79 -12.45 -4.56 -3.91
CA GLY A 79 -13.23 -5.41 -4.83
C GLY A 79 -12.79 -6.87 -4.83
N SER A 80 -12.85 -7.51 -5.99
CA SER A 80 -12.49 -8.94 -6.14
C SER A 80 -10.98 -9.13 -6.17
N VAL A 81 -10.43 -9.74 -5.14
CA VAL A 81 -8.98 -9.99 -4.99
C VAL A 81 -8.59 -11.31 -5.65
N VAL A 82 -7.42 -11.33 -6.28
CA VAL A 82 -6.80 -12.55 -6.85
C VAL A 82 -5.51 -12.91 -6.13
N VAL A 83 -4.93 -11.98 -5.37
CA VAL A 83 -3.73 -12.22 -4.56
C VAL A 83 -4.12 -13.04 -3.34
N THR A 84 -3.43 -14.16 -3.12
CA THR A 84 -3.68 -15.07 -1.99
C THR A 84 -2.61 -14.98 -0.90
N LYS A 85 -1.47 -14.35 -1.21
CA LYS A 85 -0.36 -14.19 -0.26
C LYS A 85 0.38 -12.87 -0.49
N CYS A 86 0.78 -12.22 0.61
CA CYS A 86 1.59 -10.99 0.58
C CYS A 86 2.46 -10.89 1.85
N ASN A 87 3.34 -9.89 1.90
CA ASN A 87 4.09 -9.59 3.13
C ASN A 87 3.23 -8.79 4.09
N GLU A 88 2.47 -7.82 3.60
CA GLU A 88 1.62 -6.95 4.41
C GLU A 88 0.20 -6.89 3.85
N LEU A 89 -0.77 -7.17 4.70
CA LEU A 89 -2.19 -6.94 4.42
C LEU A 89 -2.66 -5.74 5.22
N LYS A 90 -3.20 -4.72 4.53
CA LYS A 90 -3.68 -3.48 5.14
C LYS A 90 -5.16 -3.28 4.81
N CYS A 91 -6.03 -3.54 5.77
CA CYS A 91 -7.47 -3.37 5.63
C CYS A 91 -7.95 -2.04 6.20
N ILE A 92 -8.93 -1.43 5.55
CA ILE A 92 -9.60 -0.23 6.07
C ILE A 92 -10.57 -0.65 7.16
N PHE A 93 -10.55 0.09 8.26
CA PHE A 93 -11.47 -0.08 9.39
C PHE A 93 -12.38 1.14 9.48
N ASP A 94 -13.67 0.96 9.26
CA ASP A 94 -14.68 2.02 9.28
C ASP A 94 -15.47 2.10 10.59
N GLY A 95 -15.27 1.13 11.49
CA GLY A 95 -15.95 1.04 12.78
C GLY A 95 -17.32 0.34 12.74
N GLU A 96 -17.85 0.02 11.58
CA GLU A 96 -19.18 -0.56 11.38
C GLU A 96 -19.11 -1.92 10.70
N SER A 97 -18.30 -2.04 9.65
CA SER A 97 -18.17 -3.27 8.87
C SER A 97 -17.35 -4.35 9.59
N MET A 98 -17.68 -5.59 9.35
CA MET A 98 -16.85 -6.70 9.82
C MET A 98 -15.49 -6.66 9.08
N VAL A 99 -14.42 -6.82 9.84
CA VAL A 99 -13.08 -6.90 9.28
C VAL A 99 -12.94 -8.16 8.43
N ASP A 100 -12.64 -7.97 7.14
CA ASP A 100 -12.45 -9.04 6.17
C ASP A 100 -11.02 -9.01 5.64
N ASP A 101 -10.28 -10.10 5.83
CA ASP A 101 -8.93 -10.27 5.29
C ASP A 101 -8.93 -10.85 3.87
N ALA A 102 -10.10 -11.01 3.27
CA ALA A 102 -10.29 -11.56 1.92
C ALA A 102 -9.62 -12.94 1.73
N GLY A 103 -9.37 -13.69 2.81
CA GLY A 103 -8.67 -14.97 2.79
C GLY A 103 -7.17 -14.86 2.42
N ILE A 104 -6.58 -13.66 2.45
CA ILE A 104 -5.18 -13.43 2.11
C ILE A 104 -4.29 -13.83 3.29
N GLN A 105 -3.29 -14.66 3.01
CA GLN A 105 -2.21 -14.96 3.96
C GLN A 105 -1.16 -13.85 3.93
N ALA A 106 -0.84 -13.27 5.08
CA ALA A 106 0.18 -12.23 5.20
C ALA A 106 1.14 -12.49 6.37
N ASP A 107 2.36 -11.97 6.25
CA ASP A 107 3.31 -11.97 7.36
C ASP A 107 2.89 -10.95 8.43
N TYR A 108 2.29 -9.84 7.98
CA TYR A 108 1.82 -8.74 8.83
C TYR A 108 0.40 -8.30 8.43
N TYR A 109 -0.45 -8.10 9.43
CA TYR A 109 -1.84 -7.68 9.27
C TYR A 109 -2.04 -6.31 9.92
N TYR A 110 -2.58 -5.34 9.15
CA TYR A 110 -2.82 -3.98 9.61
C TYR A 110 -4.26 -3.55 9.40
N LEU A 111 -4.80 -2.82 10.38
CA LEU A 111 -6.03 -2.06 10.25
C LEU A 111 -5.71 -0.57 10.21
N GLN A 112 -6.22 0.08 9.18
CA GLN A 112 -6.10 1.52 9.00
C GLN A 112 -7.46 2.17 9.23
N PRO A 113 -7.61 3.00 10.30
CA PRO A 113 -8.84 3.74 10.52
C PRO A 113 -9.21 4.58 9.30
N CYS A 114 -10.47 4.47 8.87
CA CYS A 114 -10.98 5.23 7.73
C CYS A 114 -11.00 6.73 8.05
N ASP A 115 -10.50 7.56 7.13
CA ASP A 115 -10.63 9.00 7.19
C ASP A 115 -11.90 9.40 6.42
N VAL A 116 -12.92 9.85 7.15
CA VAL A 116 -14.21 10.29 6.60
C VAL A 116 -14.32 11.81 6.46
N GLY A 117 -13.21 12.53 6.65
CA GLY A 117 -13.17 14.00 6.55
C GLY A 117 -13.79 14.74 7.73
N ASP A 118 -14.21 14.04 8.79
CA ASP A 118 -14.80 14.59 10.01
C ASP A 118 -13.91 14.19 11.20
N LYS A 119 -13.33 15.20 11.86
CA LYS A 119 -12.39 14.97 12.97
C LYS A 119 -13.00 14.20 14.14
N VAL A 120 -14.27 14.45 14.47
CA VAL A 120 -14.95 13.78 15.58
C VAL A 120 -15.21 12.32 15.24
N LYS A 121 -15.74 12.05 14.05
CA LYS A 121 -15.96 10.69 13.56
C LYS A 121 -14.66 9.92 13.42
N ASN A 122 -13.62 10.54 12.86
CA ASN A 122 -12.29 9.92 12.73
C ASN A 122 -11.73 9.51 14.10
N GLN A 123 -11.93 10.32 15.14
CA GLN A 123 -11.52 9.96 16.49
C GLN A 123 -12.31 8.75 17.04
N VAL A 124 -13.61 8.68 16.79
CA VAL A 124 -14.45 7.53 17.18
C VAL A 124 -13.97 6.26 16.47
N ILE A 125 -13.76 6.33 15.14
CA ILE A 125 -13.28 5.20 14.34
C ILE A 125 -11.90 4.73 14.84
N LEU A 126 -10.99 5.67 15.14
CA LEU A 126 -9.67 5.34 15.67
C LEU A 126 -9.76 4.59 17.00
N GLN A 127 -10.58 5.05 17.94
CA GLN A 127 -10.75 4.39 19.25
C GLN A 127 -11.38 3.01 19.09
N ALA A 128 -12.37 2.86 18.21
CA ALA A 128 -12.97 1.57 17.89
C ALA A 128 -11.93 0.61 17.27
N CYS A 129 -11.09 1.09 16.34
CA CYS A 129 -10.02 0.33 15.73
C CYS A 129 -9.01 -0.17 16.78
N ILE A 130 -8.58 0.71 17.69
CA ILE A 130 -7.67 0.35 18.79
C ILE A 130 -8.31 -0.74 19.67
N SER A 131 -9.58 -0.57 20.05
CA SER A 131 -10.30 -1.55 20.87
C SER A 131 -10.43 -2.90 20.18
N TYR A 132 -10.69 -2.89 18.86
CA TYR A 132 -10.72 -4.11 18.05
C TYR A 132 -9.37 -4.82 18.03
N ILE A 133 -8.27 -4.09 17.79
CA ILE A 133 -6.91 -4.63 17.76
C ILE A 133 -6.53 -5.27 19.09
N LEU A 134 -6.87 -4.64 20.22
CA LEU A 134 -6.60 -5.18 21.56
C LEU A 134 -7.27 -6.53 21.81
N SER A 135 -8.42 -6.78 21.19
CA SER A 135 -9.14 -8.08 21.28
C SER A 135 -8.77 -9.06 20.15
N HIS A 136 -8.04 -8.61 19.13
CA HIS A 136 -7.63 -9.40 17.96
C HIS A 136 -6.13 -9.21 17.66
N PRO A 137 -5.22 -9.83 18.44
CA PRO A 137 -3.79 -9.53 18.46
C PRO A 137 -3.02 -9.88 17.17
N LYS A 138 -3.67 -10.51 16.20
CA LYS A 138 -3.11 -10.67 14.85
C LYS A 138 -2.98 -9.32 14.12
N TRP A 139 -3.86 -8.35 14.43
CA TRP A 139 -3.91 -7.05 13.78
C TRP A 139 -3.03 -6.02 14.48
N ARG A 140 -2.48 -5.11 13.71
CA ARG A 140 -1.69 -3.95 14.13
C ARG A 140 -2.33 -2.67 13.64
N LEU A 141 -2.09 -1.56 14.31
CA LEU A 141 -2.57 -0.25 13.89
C LEU A 141 -1.68 0.31 12.76
N SER A 142 -2.31 0.72 11.65
CA SER A 142 -1.69 1.53 10.61
C SER A 142 -2.27 2.94 10.65
N LEU A 143 -1.41 3.96 10.67
CA LEU A 143 -1.84 5.37 10.66
C LEU A 143 -1.38 6.05 9.38
N GLN A 144 -2.19 6.98 8.88
CA GLN A 144 -1.80 7.88 7.80
C GLN A 144 -0.91 9.01 8.36
N THR A 145 0.30 8.64 8.78
CA THR A 145 1.22 9.56 9.48
C THR A 145 1.56 10.80 8.66
N HIS A 146 1.62 10.71 7.34
CA HIS A 146 1.81 11.85 6.44
C HIS A 146 0.74 12.94 6.65
N LYS A 147 -0.53 12.54 6.82
CA LYS A 147 -1.62 13.49 7.11
C LYS A 147 -1.48 14.13 8.49
N MET A 148 -0.97 13.37 9.48
CA MET A 148 -0.80 13.86 10.85
C MET A 148 0.32 14.90 10.96
N ILE A 149 1.36 14.78 10.14
CA ILE A 149 2.53 15.69 10.14
C ILE A 149 2.51 16.70 8.99
N GLY A 150 1.44 16.71 8.17
CA GLY A 150 1.23 17.68 7.10
C GLY A 150 2.20 17.53 5.91
N ILE A 151 2.71 16.32 5.66
CA ILE A 151 3.52 15.99 4.47
C ILE A 151 2.61 15.37 3.42
N GLN A 152 2.70 15.84 2.17
CA GLN A 152 2.02 15.25 1.00
C GLN A 152 2.99 14.36 0.22
#